data_1d09d4aba5e0603a4cbbec25667201f8
#
_entry.id   1d09d4aba5e0603a4cbbec25667201f8
#
_cell.length_a   1.000
_cell.length_b   1.000
_cell.length_c   1.000
_cell.angle_alpha   90.00
_cell.angle_beta   90.00
_cell.angle_gamma   90.00
#
_symmetry.space_group_name_H-M   'P 1'
#
loop_
_entity.id
_entity.type
_entity.pdbx_description
1 polymer ?
#
loop_
_entity_poly.entity_id
_entity_poly.type
_entity_poly.pdbx_seq_one_letter_code
_entity_poly.pdbx_strand_id
1 'polypeptide(L)'
;CIGIDLSEDMLAIASEKTYDNDQEIIYTHQDMRDFALPYTVDAMVSIGDSMNYITTADDLKSVFECVYNGLEEGGVFIFDLKTIHFFRDILSDNTYAQNRDDSAFIWDNCYEEKTRNNIYNLAVFVLNEDGAFDRYEENHCQHGFTMEEVLSSAEAAGLTCTATYDAFSHDAPKDDSERLYFVFKR
;
A
#
# COMPACT_ATOMS: atom_id res chain seq x y z
N CYS A 1 2.21 -18.80 -6.72
CA CYS A 1 2.03 -17.45 -6.19
C CYS A 1 1.78 -16.48 -7.35
N ILE A 2 0.99 -15.42 -7.12
CA ILE A 2 0.70 -14.37 -8.11
C ILE A 2 1.05 -13.03 -7.46
N GLY A 3 1.83 -12.22 -8.16
CA GLY A 3 2.15 -10.83 -7.80
C GLY A 3 1.45 -9.86 -8.75
N ILE A 4 0.83 -8.82 -8.20
CA ILE A 4 0.14 -7.77 -8.96
C ILE A 4 0.77 -6.44 -8.59
N ASP A 5 1.10 -5.64 -9.57
CA ASP A 5 1.53 -4.26 -9.39
C ASP A 5 1.06 -3.41 -10.57
N LEU A 6 0.89 -2.12 -10.35
CA LEU A 6 0.56 -1.14 -11.38
C LEU A 6 1.82 -0.64 -12.14
N SER A 7 3.01 -0.84 -11.57
CA SER A 7 4.29 -0.43 -12.15
C SER A 7 4.94 -1.58 -12.92
N GLU A 8 5.06 -1.43 -14.23
CA GLU A 8 5.79 -2.38 -15.08
C GLU A 8 7.27 -2.49 -14.67
N ASP A 9 7.90 -1.38 -14.26
CA ASP A 9 9.29 -1.37 -13.82
C ASP A 9 9.48 -2.16 -12.52
N MET A 10 8.56 -2.02 -11.56
CA MET A 10 8.59 -2.80 -10.32
C MET A 10 8.38 -4.29 -10.58
N LEU A 11 7.49 -4.64 -11.51
CA LEU A 11 7.28 -6.04 -11.91
C LEU A 11 8.51 -6.62 -12.62
N ALA A 12 9.21 -5.83 -13.44
CA ALA A 12 10.45 -6.25 -14.07
C ALA A 12 11.53 -6.58 -13.03
N ILE A 13 11.75 -5.68 -12.05
CA ILE A 13 12.69 -5.89 -10.94
C ILE A 13 12.29 -7.11 -10.10
N ALA A 14 10.99 -7.27 -9.81
CA ALA A 14 10.50 -8.41 -9.05
C ALA A 14 10.74 -9.73 -9.79
N SER A 15 10.51 -9.75 -11.11
CA SER A 15 10.75 -10.93 -11.96
C SER A 15 12.22 -11.32 -11.99
N GLU A 16 13.14 -10.35 -12.10
CA GLU A 16 14.59 -10.58 -12.05
C GLU A 16 15.00 -11.23 -10.71
N LYS A 17 14.56 -10.64 -9.58
CA LYS A 17 14.83 -11.20 -8.25
C LYS A 17 14.28 -12.60 -8.05
N THR A 18 13.13 -12.90 -8.65
CA THR A 18 12.49 -14.22 -8.57
C THR A 18 13.29 -15.25 -9.35
N TYR A 19 13.76 -14.90 -10.55
CA TYR A 19 14.58 -15.77 -11.39
C TYR A 19 15.89 -16.16 -10.67
N ASP A 20 16.54 -15.22 -10.01
CA ASP A 20 17.78 -15.44 -9.27
C ASP A 20 17.60 -16.38 -8.05
N ASN A 21 16.39 -16.56 -7.56
CA ASN A 21 16.06 -17.35 -6.38
C ASN A 21 15.30 -18.67 -6.68
N ASP A 22 15.20 -19.09 -7.95
CA ASP A 22 14.49 -20.30 -8.40
C ASP A 22 13.03 -20.38 -7.88
N GLN A 23 12.33 -19.26 -7.81
CA GLN A 23 10.94 -19.21 -7.39
C GLN A 23 10.00 -19.08 -8.59
N GLU A 24 8.84 -19.73 -8.54
CA GLU A 24 7.79 -19.60 -9.54
C GLU A 24 6.72 -18.63 -9.05
N ILE A 25 6.79 -17.37 -9.50
CA ILE A 25 5.76 -16.33 -9.25
C ILE A 25 5.26 -15.82 -10.59
N ILE A 26 3.96 -15.80 -10.77
CA ILE A 26 3.31 -15.18 -11.93
C ILE A 26 3.14 -13.70 -11.62
N TYR A 27 3.76 -12.84 -12.38
CA TYR A 27 3.58 -11.39 -12.26
C TYR A 27 2.62 -10.87 -13.31
N THR A 28 1.70 -9.99 -12.89
CA THR A 28 0.70 -9.39 -13.77
C THR A 28 0.60 -7.89 -13.53
N HIS A 29 0.63 -7.12 -14.62
CA HIS A 29 0.44 -5.68 -14.59
C HIS A 29 -1.07 -5.40 -14.54
N GLN A 30 -1.60 -5.07 -13.36
CA GLN A 30 -3.01 -4.81 -13.13
C GLN A 30 -3.18 -3.76 -12.02
N ASP A 31 -4.30 -3.04 -12.09
CA ASP A 31 -4.74 -2.12 -11.03
C ASP A 31 -5.47 -2.92 -9.94
N MET A 32 -5.18 -2.62 -8.67
CA MET A 32 -5.85 -3.29 -7.54
C MET A 32 -7.37 -3.04 -7.51
N ARG A 33 -7.86 -2.01 -8.21
CA ARG A 33 -9.30 -1.69 -8.32
C ARG A 33 -10.03 -2.51 -9.36
N ASP A 34 -9.30 -3.17 -10.26
CA ASP A 34 -9.88 -3.91 -11.40
C ASP A 34 -8.97 -5.07 -11.81
N PHE A 35 -8.59 -5.91 -10.85
CA PHE A 35 -7.80 -7.09 -11.15
C PHE A 35 -8.65 -8.35 -11.28
N ALA A 36 -8.19 -9.27 -12.11
CA ALA A 36 -8.75 -10.60 -12.23
C ALA A 36 -7.65 -11.66 -12.15
N LEU A 37 -7.85 -12.66 -11.32
CA LEU A 37 -6.94 -13.80 -11.21
C LEU A 37 -7.37 -14.94 -12.14
N PRO A 38 -6.42 -15.73 -12.67
CA PRO A 38 -6.73 -16.88 -13.51
C PRO A 38 -7.41 -18.04 -12.72
N TYR A 39 -7.30 -18.01 -11.40
CA TYR A 39 -7.92 -18.93 -10.45
C TYR A 39 -8.00 -18.27 -9.08
N THR A 40 -8.92 -18.74 -8.23
CA THR A 40 -9.06 -18.27 -6.86
C THR A 40 -7.90 -18.74 -5.98
N VAL A 41 -7.61 -18.01 -4.92
CA VAL A 41 -6.49 -18.28 -3.99
C VAL A 41 -6.96 -18.36 -2.55
N ASP A 42 -6.22 -19.10 -1.71
CA ASP A 42 -6.53 -19.24 -0.28
C ASP A 42 -6.21 -17.97 0.52
N ALA A 43 -5.25 -17.18 0.07
CA ALA A 43 -4.82 -15.98 0.77
C ALA A 43 -4.35 -14.88 -0.19
N MET A 44 -4.65 -13.64 0.17
CA MET A 44 -4.11 -12.42 -0.46
C MET A 44 -3.47 -11.55 0.60
N VAL A 45 -2.39 -10.86 0.22
CA VAL A 45 -1.71 -9.90 1.08
C VAL A 45 -1.41 -8.61 0.32
N SER A 46 -1.58 -7.47 0.99
CA SER A 46 -1.21 -6.15 0.48
C SER A 46 -0.52 -5.37 1.60
N ILE A 47 0.79 -5.50 1.70
CA ILE A 47 1.60 -4.95 2.79
C ILE A 47 2.51 -3.84 2.27
N GLY A 48 2.71 -2.80 3.06
CA GLY A 48 3.52 -1.64 2.71
C GLY A 48 2.67 -0.46 2.24
N ASP A 49 1.51 -0.24 2.89
CA ASP A 49 0.61 0.91 2.67
C ASP A 49 0.09 1.10 1.23
N SER A 50 0.14 0.06 0.39
CA SER A 50 -0.40 0.12 -0.98
C SER A 50 -1.89 0.52 -1.00
N MET A 51 -2.66 0.09 -0.01
CA MET A 51 -4.08 0.43 0.11
C MET A 51 -4.33 1.93 0.38
N ASN A 52 -3.36 2.68 0.91
CA ASN A 52 -3.50 4.13 1.09
C ASN A 52 -3.46 4.90 -0.25
N TYR A 53 -3.01 4.30 -1.35
CA TYR A 53 -3.08 4.91 -2.69
C TYR A 53 -4.50 4.93 -3.26
N ILE A 54 -5.42 4.22 -2.64
CA ILE A 54 -6.85 4.35 -2.91
C ILE A 54 -7.35 5.63 -2.22
N THR A 55 -7.97 6.54 -3.00
CA THR A 55 -8.32 7.87 -2.49
C THR A 55 -9.82 8.13 -2.40
N THR A 56 -10.65 7.16 -2.82
CA THR A 56 -12.12 7.27 -2.76
C THR A 56 -12.74 6.01 -2.12
N ALA A 57 -13.90 6.17 -1.51
CA ALA A 57 -14.66 5.06 -0.94
C ALA A 57 -15.15 4.07 -2.02
N ASP A 58 -15.50 4.58 -3.21
CA ASP A 58 -15.94 3.74 -4.33
C ASP A 58 -14.79 2.87 -4.85
N ASP A 59 -13.58 3.43 -5.00
CA ASP A 59 -12.40 2.66 -5.37
C ASP A 59 -12.03 1.63 -4.30
N LEU A 60 -12.13 1.99 -3.00
CA LEU A 60 -11.87 1.05 -1.90
C LEU A 60 -12.83 -0.14 -1.97
N LYS A 61 -14.11 0.13 -2.25
CA LYS A 61 -15.10 -0.93 -2.45
C LYS A 61 -14.74 -1.81 -3.65
N SER A 62 -14.32 -1.21 -4.78
CA SER A 62 -13.87 -1.96 -5.97
C SER A 62 -12.71 -2.90 -5.66
N VAL A 63 -11.72 -2.45 -4.89
CA VAL A 63 -10.62 -3.31 -4.41
C VAL A 63 -11.17 -4.51 -3.63
N PHE A 64 -12.06 -4.28 -2.66
CA PHE A 64 -12.62 -5.38 -1.86
C PHE A 64 -13.49 -6.34 -2.69
N GLU A 65 -14.21 -5.84 -3.72
CA GLU A 65 -14.96 -6.69 -4.65
C GLU A 65 -14.00 -7.57 -5.48
N CYS A 66 -12.88 -7.04 -5.97
CA CYS A 66 -11.84 -7.82 -6.64
C CYS A 66 -11.23 -8.88 -5.70
N VAL A 67 -10.91 -8.51 -4.46
CA VAL A 67 -10.40 -9.44 -3.44
C VAL A 67 -11.43 -10.55 -3.16
N TYR A 68 -12.69 -10.20 -2.94
CA TYR A 68 -13.75 -11.18 -2.72
C TYR A 68 -13.85 -12.19 -3.88
N ASN A 69 -13.83 -11.71 -5.11
CA ASN A 69 -13.93 -12.56 -6.29
C ASN A 69 -12.70 -13.45 -6.50
N GLY A 70 -11.52 -12.98 -6.09
CA GLY A 70 -10.27 -13.72 -6.24
C GLY A 70 -9.95 -14.69 -5.11
N LEU A 71 -10.59 -14.60 -3.93
CA LEU A 71 -10.40 -15.53 -2.83
C LEU A 71 -11.26 -16.80 -3.00
N GLU A 72 -10.79 -17.93 -2.46
CA GLU A 72 -11.62 -19.12 -2.21
C GLU A 72 -12.59 -18.87 -1.05
N GLU A 73 -13.64 -19.69 -0.93
CA GLU A 73 -14.51 -19.69 0.24
C GLU A 73 -13.71 -19.99 1.52
N GLY A 74 -13.78 -19.09 2.50
CA GLY A 74 -12.96 -19.14 3.71
C GLY A 74 -11.54 -18.63 3.55
N GLY A 75 -11.16 -18.15 2.36
CA GLY A 75 -9.88 -17.50 2.08
C GLY A 75 -9.69 -16.20 2.86
N VAL A 76 -8.45 -15.78 3.02
CA VAL A 76 -8.04 -14.69 3.91
C VAL A 76 -7.41 -13.54 3.12
N PHE A 77 -7.80 -12.30 3.41
CA PHE A 77 -7.11 -11.10 2.95
C PHE A 77 -6.47 -10.36 4.12
N ILE A 78 -5.18 -10.07 4.02
CA ILE A 78 -4.43 -9.31 5.02
C ILE A 78 -3.82 -8.09 4.35
N PHE A 79 -4.05 -6.91 4.92
CA PHE A 79 -3.42 -5.69 4.44
C PHE A 79 -3.15 -4.72 5.58
N ASP A 80 -2.37 -3.69 5.28
CA ASP A 80 -2.08 -2.61 6.20
C ASP A 80 -2.49 -1.26 5.64
N LEU A 81 -2.72 -0.32 6.56
CA LEU A 81 -2.97 1.09 6.28
C LEU A 81 -2.21 1.96 7.27
N LYS A 82 -1.60 3.03 6.79
CA LYS A 82 -1.24 4.19 7.60
C LYS A 82 -2.52 4.89 8.05
N THR A 83 -2.53 5.33 9.30
CA THR A 83 -3.71 5.95 9.91
C THR A 83 -3.81 7.44 9.59
N ILE A 84 -4.98 8.02 9.84
CA ILE A 84 -5.18 9.48 9.81
C ILE A 84 -4.23 10.17 10.82
N HIS A 85 -4.05 9.58 12.02
CA HIS A 85 -3.10 10.06 13.01
C HIS A 85 -1.67 10.15 12.44
N PHE A 86 -1.22 9.11 11.75
CA PHE A 86 0.11 9.11 11.13
C PHE A 86 0.27 10.24 10.10
N PHE A 87 -0.71 10.42 9.21
CA PHE A 87 -0.63 11.48 8.19
C PHE A 87 -0.72 12.88 8.81
N ARG A 88 -1.69 13.10 9.72
CA ARG A 88 -1.97 14.42 10.29
C ARG A 88 -0.95 14.85 11.33
N ASP A 89 -0.59 13.95 12.26
CA ASP A 89 0.15 14.32 13.48
C ASP A 89 1.64 13.95 13.41
N ILE A 90 2.02 12.93 12.64
CA ILE A 90 3.40 12.48 12.51
C ILE A 90 4.05 13.04 11.24
N LEU A 91 3.49 12.74 10.06
CA LEU A 91 4.01 13.28 8.79
C LEU A 91 3.70 14.77 8.67
N SER A 92 2.43 15.16 8.85
CA SER A 92 1.98 16.55 8.77
C SER A 92 2.54 17.24 7.51
N ASP A 93 2.89 18.53 7.62
CA ASP A 93 3.56 19.30 6.56
C ASP A 93 5.09 19.32 6.74
N ASN A 94 5.65 18.21 7.23
CA ASN A 94 7.08 18.12 7.48
C ASN A 94 7.86 17.71 6.24
N THR A 95 9.10 18.23 6.15
CA THR A 95 10.10 17.79 5.19
C THR A 95 11.07 16.83 5.86
N TYR A 96 11.28 15.67 5.26
CA TYR A 96 12.29 14.70 5.66
C TYR A 96 13.40 14.68 4.62
N ALA A 97 14.65 14.62 5.08
CA ALA A 97 15.79 14.53 4.18
C ALA A 97 16.86 13.60 4.76
N GLN A 98 17.51 12.87 3.89
CA GLN A 98 18.68 12.08 4.22
C GLN A 98 19.77 12.33 3.19
N ASN A 99 21.01 12.44 3.64
CA ASN A 99 22.17 12.58 2.79
C ASN A 99 23.17 11.46 3.09
N ARG A 100 23.63 10.76 2.05
CA ARG A 100 24.66 9.73 2.06
C ARG A 100 25.74 10.10 1.04
N ASP A 101 26.84 9.35 1.00
CA ASP A 101 27.94 9.62 0.09
C ASP A 101 27.56 9.44 -1.39
N ASP A 102 26.65 8.50 -1.68
CA ASP A 102 26.23 8.10 -3.02
C ASP A 102 24.78 8.43 -3.37
N SER A 103 24.00 8.89 -2.38
CA SER A 103 22.58 9.15 -2.58
C SER A 103 22.04 10.17 -1.56
N ALA A 104 20.97 10.86 -1.94
CA ALA A 104 20.22 11.72 -1.04
C ALA A 104 18.74 11.69 -1.41
N PHE A 105 17.87 12.02 -0.47
CA PHE A 105 16.49 12.32 -0.78
C PHE A 105 15.98 13.53 0.00
N ILE A 106 14.97 14.18 -0.58
CA ILE A 106 14.12 15.18 0.06
C ILE A 106 12.68 14.72 -0.13
N TRP A 107 11.96 14.59 0.96
CA TRP A 107 10.57 14.14 0.99
C TRP A 107 9.73 15.19 1.70
N ASP A 108 8.98 15.96 0.90
CA ASP A 108 8.07 16.99 1.38
C ASP A 108 6.66 16.46 1.49
N ASN A 109 6.01 16.61 2.66
CA ASN A 109 4.64 16.21 2.90
C ASN A 109 3.72 17.43 2.97
N CYS A 110 2.47 17.24 2.55
CA CYS A 110 1.38 18.18 2.72
C CYS A 110 0.10 17.39 3.03
N TYR A 111 -0.40 17.53 4.26
CA TYR A 111 -1.64 16.87 4.67
C TYR A 111 -2.83 17.81 4.53
N GLU A 112 -3.83 17.40 3.77
CA GLU A 112 -5.06 18.13 3.58
C GLU A 112 -6.17 17.59 4.48
N GLU A 113 -6.48 18.29 5.56
CA GLU A 113 -7.47 17.87 6.58
C GLU A 113 -8.86 17.58 6.00
N LYS A 114 -9.31 18.36 5.00
CA LYS A 114 -10.66 18.24 4.44
C LYS A 114 -10.86 16.95 3.65
N THR A 115 -9.85 16.56 2.88
CA THR A 115 -9.87 15.38 2.04
C THR A 115 -9.22 14.19 2.71
N ARG A 116 -8.48 14.43 3.81
CA ARG A 116 -7.62 13.43 4.48
C ARG A 116 -6.56 12.83 3.56
N ASN A 117 -6.18 13.56 2.53
CA ASN A 117 -5.10 13.18 1.63
C ASN A 117 -3.77 13.70 2.15
N ASN A 118 -2.76 12.85 2.11
CA ASN A 118 -1.36 13.25 2.25
C ASN A 118 -0.72 13.22 0.87
N ILE A 119 -0.34 14.41 0.39
CA ILE A 119 0.39 14.58 -0.86
C ILE A 119 1.86 14.69 -0.48
N TYR A 120 2.73 13.92 -1.10
CA TYR A 120 4.16 14.08 -0.92
C TYR A 120 4.92 14.07 -2.22
N ASN A 121 5.94 14.94 -2.25
CA ASN A 121 6.89 15.05 -3.35
C ASN A 121 8.21 14.46 -2.87
N LEU A 122 8.69 13.46 -3.56
CA LEU A 122 9.95 12.80 -3.28
C LEU A 122 10.97 13.17 -4.38
N ALA A 123 12.04 13.85 -4.00
CA ALA A 123 13.20 14.05 -4.86
C ALA A 123 14.32 13.12 -4.39
N VAL A 124 14.78 12.24 -5.27
CA VAL A 124 15.87 11.29 -5.04
C VAL A 124 17.06 11.69 -5.90
N PHE A 125 18.24 11.71 -5.32
CA PHE A 125 19.50 12.01 -5.98
C PHE A 125 20.40 10.78 -5.89
N VAL A 126 20.91 10.30 -7.01
CA VAL A 126 21.77 9.11 -7.08
C VAL A 126 23.06 9.48 -7.80
N LEU A 127 24.20 9.16 -7.18
CA LEU A 127 25.53 9.40 -7.77
C LEU A 127 25.70 8.49 -9.01
N ASN A 128 25.98 9.10 -10.16
CA ASN A 128 26.24 8.38 -11.40
C ASN A 128 27.74 8.13 -11.62
N GLU A 129 28.08 7.39 -12.68
CA GLU A 129 29.44 7.00 -13.02
C GLU A 129 30.37 8.19 -13.34
N ASP A 130 29.79 9.32 -13.75
CA ASP A 130 30.55 10.55 -14.07
C ASP A 130 30.85 11.41 -12.81
N GLY A 131 30.37 10.99 -11.63
CA GLY A 131 30.55 11.71 -10.38
C GLY A 131 29.56 12.88 -10.19
N ALA A 132 28.49 12.94 -11.00
CA ALA A 132 27.38 13.86 -10.85
C ALA A 132 26.19 13.14 -10.16
N PHE A 133 25.20 13.90 -9.69
CA PHE A 133 23.98 13.34 -9.13
C PHE A 133 22.85 13.47 -10.15
N ASP A 134 22.29 12.34 -10.53
CA ASP A 134 21.03 12.28 -11.27
C ASP A 134 19.87 12.52 -10.30
N ARG A 135 18.89 13.33 -10.71
CA ARG A 135 17.73 13.67 -9.92
C ARG A 135 16.47 13.01 -10.49
N TYR A 136 15.74 12.32 -9.62
CA TYR A 136 14.45 11.72 -9.90
C TYR A 136 13.39 12.35 -9.01
N GLU A 137 12.20 12.54 -9.55
CA GLU A 137 11.08 13.12 -8.81
C GLU A 137 9.85 12.21 -8.92
N GLU A 138 9.20 11.99 -7.78
CA GLU A 138 7.96 11.25 -7.68
C GLU A 138 6.93 12.05 -6.89
N ASN A 139 5.68 12.01 -7.34
CA ASN A 139 4.57 12.65 -6.66
C ASN A 139 3.58 11.55 -6.24
N HIS A 140 3.22 11.53 -4.96
CA HIS A 140 2.34 10.54 -4.41
C HIS A 140 1.16 11.21 -3.71
N CYS A 141 -0.01 10.55 -3.77
CA CYS A 141 -1.18 10.92 -3.02
C CYS A 141 -1.68 9.68 -2.27
N GLN A 142 -1.67 9.75 -0.96
CA GLN A 142 -2.19 8.70 -0.08
C GLN A 142 -3.37 9.24 0.73
N HIS A 143 -4.35 8.38 1.01
CA HIS A 143 -5.56 8.74 1.74
C HIS A 143 -5.62 8.07 3.11
N GLY A 144 -6.06 8.82 4.12
CA GLY A 144 -6.33 8.32 5.45
C GLY A 144 -7.79 7.86 5.59
N PHE A 145 -8.02 6.56 5.53
CA PHE A 145 -9.34 5.99 5.82
C PHE A 145 -9.58 5.86 7.33
N THR A 146 -10.81 6.08 7.76
CA THR A 146 -11.24 5.65 9.09
C THR A 146 -11.46 4.14 9.13
N MET A 147 -11.37 3.56 10.31
CA MET A 147 -11.68 2.13 10.50
C MET A 147 -13.10 1.80 10.04
N GLU A 148 -14.08 2.68 10.31
CA GLU A 148 -15.47 2.48 9.91
C GLU A 148 -15.64 2.44 8.38
N GLU A 149 -14.96 3.31 7.64
CA GLU A 149 -14.96 3.30 6.17
C GLU A 149 -14.39 1.99 5.61
N VAL A 150 -13.28 1.51 6.18
CA VAL A 150 -12.66 0.25 5.77
C VAL A 150 -13.59 -0.93 6.04
N LEU A 151 -14.13 -1.04 7.26
CA LEU A 151 -15.00 -2.15 7.66
C LEU A 151 -16.29 -2.17 6.85
N SER A 152 -16.95 -1.01 6.69
CA SER A 152 -18.21 -0.92 5.94
C SER A 152 -18.04 -1.22 4.45
N SER A 153 -16.93 -0.75 3.83
CA SER A 153 -16.63 -1.04 2.43
C SER A 153 -16.35 -2.53 2.19
N ALA A 154 -15.60 -3.17 3.10
CA ALA A 154 -15.30 -4.60 3.01
C ALA A 154 -16.58 -5.46 3.23
N GLU A 155 -17.42 -5.11 4.21
CA GLU A 155 -18.70 -5.78 4.45
C GLU A 155 -19.65 -5.66 3.24
N ALA A 156 -19.69 -4.47 2.62
CA ALA A 156 -20.49 -4.25 1.41
C ALA A 156 -20.03 -5.11 0.23
N ALA A 157 -18.75 -5.49 0.17
CA ALA A 157 -18.18 -6.43 -0.79
C ALA A 157 -18.33 -7.91 -0.42
N GLY A 158 -18.86 -8.21 0.78
CA GLY A 158 -19.09 -9.57 1.28
C GLY A 158 -17.94 -10.14 2.14
N LEU A 159 -16.93 -9.35 2.46
CA LEU A 159 -15.83 -9.75 3.32
C LEU A 159 -16.17 -9.54 4.80
N THR A 160 -15.71 -10.43 5.65
CA THR A 160 -15.92 -10.35 7.11
C THR A 160 -14.60 -10.04 7.80
N CYS A 161 -14.55 -8.94 8.58
CA CYS A 161 -13.39 -8.64 9.40
C CYS A 161 -13.28 -9.63 10.56
N THR A 162 -12.16 -10.31 10.69
CA THR A 162 -11.89 -11.27 11.77
C THR A 162 -10.93 -10.72 12.81
N ALA A 163 -10.07 -9.78 12.44
CA ALA A 163 -9.17 -9.10 13.38
C ALA A 163 -8.65 -7.77 12.81
N THR A 164 -8.31 -6.86 13.72
CA THR A 164 -7.52 -5.65 13.47
C THR A 164 -6.46 -5.53 14.55
N TYR A 165 -5.26 -5.14 14.14
CA TYR A 165 -4.11 -5.03 15.06
C TYR A 165 -3.40 -3.69 14.88
N ASP A 166 -2.85 -3.18 15.98
CA ASP A 166 -1.79 -2.19 15.94
C ASP A 166 -0.56 -2.79 15.25
N ALA A 167 0.05 -2.07 14.32
CA ALA A 167 1.07 -2.64 13.46
C ALA A 167 2.27 -3.18 14.25
N PHE A 168 2.86 -4.24 13.70
CA PHE A 168 4.00 -4.97 14.27
C PHE A 168 3.73 -5.60 15.65
N SER A 169 2.47 -5.71 16.03
CA SER A 169 2.01 -6.33 17.28
C SER A 169 0.75 -7.16 17.06
N HIS A 170 0.24 -7.79 18.13
CA HIS A 170 -1.10 -8.38 18.20
C HIS A 170 -2.00 -7.60 19.16
N ASP A 171 -1.59 -6.38 19.50
CA ASP A 171 -2.39 -5.49 20.35
C ASP A 171 -3.59 -4.93 19.57
N ALA A 172 -4.63 -4.56 20.29
CA ALA A 172 -5.77 -3.85 19.68
C ALA A 172 -5.33 -2.45 19.20
N PRO A 173 -5.95 -1.93 18.12
CA PRO A 173 -5.75 -0.56 17.68
C PRO A 173 -5.97 0.46 18.81
N LYS A 174 -5.19 1.54 18.78
CA LYS A 174 -5.25 2.68 19.70
C LYS A 174 -5.46 3.96 18.92
N ASP A 175 -5.85 5.03 19.60
CA ASP A 175 -6.05 6.35 18.97
C ASP A 175 -4.76 6.93 18.37
N ASP A 176 -3.60 6.53 18.89
CA ASP A 176 -2.27 6.92 18.45
C ASP A 176 -1.54 5.86 17.61
N SER A 177 -2.23 4.80 17.19
CA SER A 177 -1.66 3.83 16.25
C SER A 177 -1.30 4.50 14.95
N GLU A 178 -0.06 4.34 14.50
CA GLU A 178 0.44 4.92 13.25
C GLU A 178 0.04 4.12 12.01
N ARG A 179 -0.13 2.81 12.19
CA ARG A 179 -0.46 1.84 11.15
C ARG A 179 -1.30 0.71 11.74
N LEU A 180 -2.26 0.24 10.96
CA LEU A 180 -3.13 -0.87 11.35
C LEU A 180 -3.01 -2.03 10.36
N TYR A 181 -3.07 -3.26 10.87
CA TYR A 181 -3.29 -4.46 10.08
C TYR A 181 -4.74 -4.89 10.16
N PHE A 182 -5.29 -5.28 9.02
CA PHE A 182 -6.63 -5.82 8.89
C PHE A 182 -6.58 -7.25 8.38
N VAL A 183 -7.42 -8.10 8.94
CA VAL A 183 -7.59 -9.49 8.53
C VAL A 183 -9.05 -9.73 8.20
N PHE A 184 -9.32 -10.01 6.93
CA PHE A 184 -10.65 -10.30 6.44
C PHE A 184 -10.74 -11.74 5.94
N LYS A 185 -11.97 -12.29 5.95
CA LYS A 185 -12.32 -13.56 5.33
C LYS A 185 -13.44 -13.39 4.32
N ARG A 186 -13.37 -14.19 3.26
CA ARG A 186 -14.47 -14.45 2.36
C ARG A 186 -15.44 -15.46 2.95
#